data_a274ff080ce93102ba9cb092fe60cc1e
#
_entry.id   a274ff080ce93102ba9cb092fe60cc1e
#
_cell.length_a   1.000
_cell.length_b   1.000
_cell.length_c   1.000
_cell.angle_alpha   90.00
_cell.angle_beta   90.00
_cell.angle_gamma   90.00
#
_symmetry.space_group_name_H-M   'P 1'
#
loop_
_entity.id
_entity.type
_entity.pdbx_description
1 polymer ?
#
loop_
_entity_poly.entity_id
_entity_poly.type
_entity_poly.pdbx_seq_one_letter_code
_entity_poly.pdbx_strand_id
1 'polypeptide(L)'
;MTLFERKEKLQMAKQKFERTKPHINIGTIGNVDHGKTTLTAAITTVLHQRYGLGADVAFDQIDKAPEEKERGITIATAHVEYETPNRHYAHVDCPGHADYVKNMITGAAQMDGAILVVAATDGPMPQTREHILLSRQVGVPYIIVFLNKCDMVDDEELLDLVEMEVRELLDEYEFPGDDTPIVRGSALMALEDPAGEWGDKIVELMEEVDNYIPETKRDNDKPFLMPVEDVFSITGRGTVATGRVERGSLTVGSEVEIVGLTEEKRKVVVTGIEMFRKLLDQAETGDNIGALLRGVQRDEIERGQVLSAPGTIHPHTKFKGEVYVLKKEEGGRHTPFFNGYRPQFYFRTTDVTGDLQLPEGTEMCMPGDNVTMTIELITPIAIEEGLRFAIREGGRTVGSGVVTEIIE
;
A
#
# COMPACT_ATOMS: atom_id res chain seq x y z
N MET A 1 -19.17 -42.27 9.04
CA MET A 1 -18.11 -41.29 8.82
C MET A 1 -16.79 -42.03 8.80
N THR A 2 -16.23 -42.22 7.63
CA THR A 2 -15.02 -43.02 7.41
C THR A 2 -13.78 -42.20 7.89
N LEU A 3 -12.68 -42.93 8.17
CA LEU A 3 -11.38 -42.28 8.52
C LEU A 3 -10.92 -41.28 7.43
N PHE A 4 -11.36 -41.49 6.20
CA PHE A 4 -11.08 -40.60 5.07
C PHE A 4 -11.87 -39.31 5.17
N GLU A 5 -13.16 -39.33 5.46
CA GLU A 5 -14.01 -38.15 5.70
C GLU A 5 -13.59 -37.34 6.94
N ARG A 6 -13.00 -38.01 7.95
CA ARG A 6 -12.40 -37.35 9.12
C ARG A 6 -11.07 -36.64 8.73
N LYS A 7 -10.24 -37.25 7.88
CA LYS A 7 -9.02 -36.62 7.37
C LYS A 7 -9.32 -35.44 6.46
N GLU A 8 -10.31 -35.57 5.55
CA GLU A 8 -10.73 -34.42 4.71
C GLU A 8 -11.35 -33.31 5.54
N LYS A 9 -12.17 -33.60 6.56
CA LYS A 9 -12.68 -32.57 7.49
C LYS A 9 -11.61 -31.93 8.36
N LEU A 10 -10.55 -32.67 8.75
CA LEU A 10 -9.39 -32.09 9.44
C LEU A 10 -8.50 -31.24 8.49
N GLN A 11 -8.42 -31.63 7.20
CA GLN A 11 -7.72 -30.84 6.17
C GLN A 11 -8.51 -29.58 5.74
N MET A 12 -9.84 -29.57 5.96
CA MET A 12 -10.71 -28.41 5.70
C MET A 12 -10.85 -27.46 6.89
N ALA A 13 -10.30 -27.77 8.07
CA ALA A 13 -10.24 -26.83 9.17
C ALA A 13 -9.11 -25.82 8.87
N LYS A 14 -9.48 -24.58 8.51
CA LYS A 14 -8.50 -23.49 8.35
C LYS A 14 -7.66 -23.37 9.62
N GLN A 15 -6.36 -23.28 9.44
CA GLN A 15 -5.43 -23.05 10.56
C GLN A 15 -5.73 -21.72 11.22
N LYS A 16 -5.54 -21.64 12.54
CA LYS A 16 -5.52 -20.36 13.25
C LYS A 16 -4.19 -19.65 12.99
N PHE A 17 -4.25 -18.36 12.82
CA PHE A 17 -3.06 -17.51 12.81
C PHE A 17 -2.54 -17.37 14.23
N GLU A 18 -1.27 -17.68 14.44
CA GLU A 18 -0.59 -17.50 15.73
C GLU A 18 0.43 -16.36 15.60
N ARG A 19 0.30 -15.34 16.45
CA ARG A 19 1.22 -14.19 16.51
C ARG A 19 2.48 -14.57 17.26
N THR A 20 3.45 -15.17 16.58
CA THR A 20 4.72 -15.59 17.18
C THR A 20 5.83 -14.57 17.02
N LYS A 21 5.67 -13.63 16.07
CA LYS A 21 6.64 -12.60 15.71
C LYS A 21 5.95 -11.25 15.50
N PRO A 22 6.68 -10.11 15.64
CA PRO A 22 6.17 -8.81 15.22
C PRO A 22 5.78 -8.83 13.75
N HIS A 23 4.65 -8.19 13.44
CA HIS A 23 4.11 -8.12 12.08
C HIS A 23 4.39 -6.75 11.47
N ILE A 24 4.93 -6.72 10.24
CA ILE A 24 5.26 -5.52 9.49
C ILE A 24 4.66 -5.62 8.09
N ASN A 25 4.07 -4.53 7.61
CA ASN A 25 3.63 -4.40 6.24
C ASN A 25 4.71 -3.72 5.41
N ILE A 26 5.19 -4.40 4.39
CA ILE A 26 6.19 -3.89 3.47
C ILE A 26 5.67 -4.03 2.05
N GLY A 27 6.27 -3.33 1.09
CA GLY A 27 5.93 -3.57 -0.31
C GLY A 27 7.00 -3.09 -1.25
N THR A 28 6.91 -3.54 -2.50
CA THR A 28 7.79 -3.14 -3.59
C THR A 28 7.18 -1.99 -4.38
N ILE A 29 7.97 -0.94 -4.60
CA ILE A 29 7.66 0.24 -5.42
C ILE A 29 8.78 0.47 -6.43
N GLY A 30 8.51 1.25 -7.47
CA GLY A 30 9.50 1.57 -8.51
C GLY A 30 8.95 1.39 -9.92
N ASN A 31 9.78 1.65 -10.92
CA ASN A 31 9.37 1.66 -12.32
C ASN A 31 8.92 0.26 -12.82
N VAL A 32 8.19 0.25 -13.94
CA VAL A 32 7.90 -0.97 -14.69
C VAL A 32 9.23 -1.59 -15.16
N ASP A 33 9.29 -2.92 -15.29
CA ASP A 33 10.48 -3.68 -15.72
C ASP A 33 11.74 -3.59 -14.82
N HIS A 34 11.68 -2.88 -13.68
CA HIS A 34 12.77 -2.88 -12.70
C HIS A 34 12.85 -4.15 -11.85
N GLY A 35 11.87 -5.07 -11.98
CA GLY A 35 11.90 -6.41 -11.36
C GLY A 35 11.28 -6.49 -9.97
N LYS A 36 10.26 -5.69 -9.65
CA LYS A 36 9.54 -5.71 -8.35
C LYS A 36 8.96 -7.09 -8.02
N THR A 37 8.14 -7.62 -8.91
CA THR A 37 7.51 -8.94 -8.74
C THR A 37 8.55 -10.07 -8.71
N THR A 38 9.62 -9.94 -9.51
CA THR A 38 10.76 -10.88 -9.47
C THR A 38 11.45 -10.85 -8.10
N LEU A 39 11.66 -9.65 -7.53
CA LEU A 39 12.23 -9.50 -6.20
C LEU A 39 11.31 -10.11 -5.13
N THR A 40 10.00 -9.86 -5.21
CA THR A 40 9.02 -10.44 -4.28
C THR A 40 9.08 -11.98 -4.32
N ALA A 41 9.16 -12.59 -5.50
CA ALA A 41 9.35 -14.03 -5.66
C ALA A 41 10.70 -14.49 -5.10
N ALA A 42 11.80 -13.77 -5.38
CA ALA A 42 13.13 -14.10 -4.87
C ALA A 42 13.18 -14.08 -3.34
N ILE A 43 12.56 -13.09 -2.69
CA ILE A 43 12.48 -13.02 -1.22
C ILE A 43 11.80 -14.28 -0.67
N THR A 44 10.63 -14.65 -1.18
CA THR A 44 9.91 -15.84 -0.68
C THR A 44 10.69 -17.12 -0.90
N THR A 45 11.28 -17.31 -2.08
CA THR A 45 12.06 -18.49 -2.43
C THR A 45 13.32 -18.62 -1.58
N VAL A 46 14.10 -17.54 -1.46
CA VAL A 46 15.36 -17.54 -0.67
C VAL A 46 15.09 -17.79 0.81
N LEU A 47 14.11 -17.08 1.41
CA LEU A 47 13.77 -17.25 2.82
C LEU A 47 13.24 -18.66 3.10
N HIS A 48 12.42 -19.21 2.20
CA HIS A 48 11.94 -20.60 2.33
C HIS A 48 13.08 -21.61 2.27
N GLN A 49 13.98 -21.48 1.30
CA GLN A 49 15.11 -22.42 1.14
C GLN A 49 16.17 -22.30 2.25
N ARG A 50 16.46 -21.07 2.69
CA ARG A 50 17.51 -20.82 3.69
C ARG A 50 17.08 -21.13 5.11
N TYR A 51 15.83 -20.81 5.45
CA TYR A 51 15.32 -20.87 6.83
C TYR A 51 14.16 -21.84 7.01
N GLY A 52 13.58 -22.39 5.94
CA GLY A 52 12.38 -23.22 6.01
C GLY A 52 11.14 -22.43 6.45
N LEU A 53 11.15 -21.08 6.31
CA LEU A 53 10.10 -20.19 6.75
C LEU A 53 9.21 -19.77 5.59
N GLY A 54 7.92 -19.59 5.88
CA GLY A 54 6.94 -19.15 4.89
C GLY A 54 6.66 -20.19 3.78
N ALA A 55 6.04 -19.73 2.71
CA ALA A 55 5.78 -20.53 1.50
C ALA A 55 6.69 -20.03 0.37
N ASP A 56 7.16 -20.95 -0.46
CA ASP A 56 7.80 -20.63 -1.73
C ASP A 56 6.70 -20.20 -2.70
N VAL A 57 6.67 -18.91 -3.06
CA VAL A 57 5.66 -18.32 -3.94
C VAL A 57 6.29 -17.97 -5.27
N ALA A 58 5.99 -18.78 -6.29
CA ALA A 58 6.50 -18.55 -7.64
C ALA A 58 5.93 -17.26 -8.25
N PHE A 59 6.68 -16.65 -9.18
CA PHE A 59 6.32 -15.43 -9.89
C PHE A 59 4.90 -15.46 -10.47
N ASP A 60 4.51 -16.55 -11.12
CA ASP A 60 3.19 -16.77 -11.74
C ASP A 60 2.04 -16.92 -10.74
N GLN A 61 2.38 -17.06 -9.46
CA GLN A 61 1.42 -17.10 -8.35
C GLN A 61 1.23 -15.72 -7.70
N ILE A 62 2.11 -14.76 -7.96
CA ILE A 62 1.99 -13.36 -7.55
C ILE A 62 1.10 -12.64 -8.56
N ASP A 63 1.50 -12.57 -9.82
CA ASP A 63 0.72 -12.01 -10.93
C ASP A 63 -0.26 -13.08 -11.47
N LYS A 64 -1.50 -13.03 -11.00
CA LYS A 64 -2.50 -14.10 -11.25
C LYS A 64 -3.47 -13.79 -12.37
N ALA A 65 -3.74 -12.51 -12.64
CA ALA A 65 -4.72 -12.11 -13.63
C ALA A 65 -4.27 -12.50 -15.05
N PRO A 66 -5.18 -12.99 -15.91
CA PRO A 66 -4.83 -13.32 -17.28
C PRO A 66 -4.18 -12.16 -18.04
N GLU A 67 -4.63 -10.93 -17.81
CA GLU A 67 -4.09 -9.72 -18.41
C GLU A 67 -2.68 -9.39 -17.92
N GLU A 68 -2.36 -9.65 -16.65
CA GLU A 68 -1.02 -9.50 -16.07
C GLU A 68 -0.04 -10.47 -16.73
N LYS A 69 -0.44 -11.72 -16.90
CA LYS A 69 0.36 -12.75 -17.56
C LYS A 69 0.59 -12.49 -19.04
N GLU A 70 -0.42 -11.96 -19.74
CA GLU A 70 -0.33 -11.64 -21.16
C GLU A 70 0.58 -10.43 -21.41
N ARG A 71 0.51 -9.41 -20.56
CA ARG A 71 1.28 -8.17 -20.69
C ARG A 71 2.64 -8.19 -20.01
N GLY A 72 2.86 -9.14 -19.09
CA GLY A 72 4.07 -9.21 -18.26
C GLY A 72 4.23 -8.04 -17.28
N ILE A 73 3.11 -7.41 -16.88
CA ILE A 73 3.10 -6.26 -15.95
C ILE A 73 2.09 -6.49 -14.84
N THR A 74 2.41 -6.06 -13.62
CA THR A 74 1.49 -6.05 -12.49
C THR A 74 0.44 -4.95 -12.68
N ILE A 75 -0.83 -5.29 -12.57
CA ILE A 75 -1.98 -4.38 -12.72
C ILE A 75 -2.61 -4.11 -11.36
N ALA A 76 -2.92 -5.17 -10.61
CA ALA A 76 -3.48 -5.10 -9.28
C ALA A 76 -2.41 -5.34 -8.22
N THR A 77 -2.61 -4.79 -7.01
CA THR A 77 -1.74 -5.12 -5.88
C THR A 77 -1.86 -6.59 -5.51
N ALA A 78 -0.72 -7.26 -5.36
CA ALA A 78 -0.68 -8.63 -4.87
C ALA A 78 -0.17 -8.68 -3.43
N HIS A 79 -0.81 -9.50 -2.60
CA HIS A 79 -0.42 -9.68 -1.20
C HIS A 79 0.26 -11.04 -1.03
N VAL A 80 1.48 -11.01 -0.49
CA VAL A 80 2.31 -12.19 -0.23
C VAL A 80 2.71 -12.20 1.25
N GLU A 81 2.71 -13.39 1.87
CA GLU A 81 3.12 -13.60 3.26
C GLU A 81 4.47 -14.30 3.29
N TYR A 82 5.42 -13.82 4.09
CA TYR A 82 6.67 -14.49 4.40
C TYR A 82 7.22 -14.09 5.77
N GLU A 83 8.29 -14.77 6.20
CA GLU A 83 8.91 -14.55 7.49
C GLU A 83 10.42 -14.52 7.38
N THR A 84 11.05 -13.65 8.17
CA THR A 84 12.45 -13.77 8.57
C THR A 84 12.55 -14.52 9.92
N PRO A 85 13.73 -14.84 10.41
CA PRO A 85 13.88 -15.34 11.78
C PRO A 85 13.28 -14.40 12.83
N ASN A 86 13.24 -13.08 12.56
CA ASN A 86 12.87 -12.05 13.53
C ASN A 86 11.41 -11.57 13.37
N ARG A 87 10.86 -11.54 12.16
CA ARG A 87 9.60 -10.85 11.84
C ARG A 87 8.72 -11.62 10.87
N HIS A 88 7.44 -11.32 10.93
CA HIS A 88 6.42 -11.75 9.97
C HIS A 88 6.05 -10.57 9.08
N TYR A 89 6.01 -10.79 7.77
CA TYR A 89 5.76 -9.76 6.76
C TYR A 89 4.49 -10.03 5.96
N ALA A 90 3.67 -8.98 5.82
CA ALA A 90 2.71 -8.86 4.73
C ALA A 90 3.36 -8.00 3.65
N HIS A 91 3.57 -8.55 2.48
CA HIS A 91 4.21 -7.86 1.36
C HIS A 91 3.16 -7.48 0.32
N VAL A 92 3.14 -6.21 -0.05
CA VAL A 92 2.28 -5.66 -1.11
C VAL A 92 3.12 -5.42 -2.35
N ASP A 93 2.96 -6.24 -3.38
CA ASP A 93 3.58 -5.99 -4.68
C ASP A 93 2.77 -4.96 -5.46
N CYS A 94 3.36 -3.79 -5.73
CA CYS A 94 2.69 -2.67 -6.36
C CYS A 94 2.94 -2.62 -7.87
N PRO A 95 1.92 -2.23 -8.68
CA PRO A 95 2.13 -1.99 -10.10
C PRO A 95 3.12 -0.84 -10.32
N GLY A 96 3.94 -0.94 -11.38
CA GLY A 96 4.93 0.08 -11.75
C GLY A 96 4.44 1.04 -12.84
N HIS A 97 3.38 0.70 -13.57
CA HIS A 97 2.93 1.46 -14.72
C HIS A 97 2.05 2.65 -14.33
N ALA A 98 2.23 3.79 -15.01
CA ALA A 98 1.52 5.04 -14.74
C ALA A 98 -0.02 4.91 -14.78
N ASP A 99 -0.57 4.03 -15.63
CA ASP A 99 -2.01 3.79 -15.72
C ASP A 99 -2.61 3.17 -14.44
N TYR A 100 -1.78 2.51 -13.61
CA TYR A 100 -2.21 1.80 -12.41
C TYR A 100 -1.78 2.49 -11.10
N VAL A 101 -1.40 3.75 -11.17
CA VAL A 101 -0.97 4.56 -10.01
C VAL A 101 -2.02 4.56 -8.88
N LYS A 102 -3.32 4.49 -9.21
CA LYS A 102 -4.37 4.35 -8.19
C LYS A 102 -4.18 3.10 -7.32
N ASN A 103 -3.82 1.97 -7.91
CA ASN A 103 -3.56 0.73 -7.19
C ASN A 103 -2.24 0.83 -6.40
N MET A 104 -1.22 1.51 -6.97
CA MET A 104 0.02 1.81 -6.26
C MET A 104 -0.23 2.66 -4.99
N ILE A 105 -1.02 3.75 -5.10
CA ILE A 105 -1.38 4.59 -3.96
C ILE A 105 -2.09 3.78 -2.87
N THR A 106 -3.05 2.94 -3.26
CA THR A 106 -3.78 2.08 -2.32
C THR A 106 -2.86 1.09 -1.63
N GLY A 107 -1.94 0.46 -2.36
CA GLY A 107 -0.95 -0.46 -1.81
C GLY A 107 0.03 0.26 -0.88
N ALA A 108 0.59 1.38 -1.31
CA ALA A 108 1.56 2.15 -0.53
C ALA A 108 0.97 2.66 0.80
N ALA A 109 -0.30 3.06 0.82
CA ALA A 109 -0.98 3.49 2.05
C ALA A 109 -1.07 2.40 3.14
N GLN A 110 -0.81 1.15 2.79
CA GLN A 110 -0.82 0.02 3.71
C GLN A 110 0.56 -0.32 4.28
N MET A 111 1.63 0.31 3.81
CA MET A 111 3.01 -0.06 4.13
C MET A 111 3.52 0.66 5.39
N ASP A 112 4.24 -0.08 6.22
CA ASP A 112 5.06 0.45 7.31
C ASP A 112 6.45 0.84 6.80
N GLY A 113 6.85 0.33 5.63
CA GLY A 113 8.04 0.67 4.88
C GLY A 113 7.96 0.13 3.45
N ALA A 114 8.73 0.68 2.53
CA ALA A 114 8.77 0.26 1.14
C ALA A 114 10.19 -0.14 0.70
N ILE A 115 10.28 -1.13 -0.20
CA ILE A 115 11.49 -1.45 -0.94
C ILE A 115 11.38 -0.77 -2.31
N LEU A 116 12.19 0.24 -2.53
CA LEU A 116 12.33 0.89 -3.82
C LEU A 116 13.24 0.06 -4.72
N VAL A 117 12.69 -0.48 -5.79
CA VAL A 117 13.45 -1.30 -6.75
C VAL A 117 13.86 -0.44 -7.94
N VAL A 118 15.17 -0.30 -8.13
CA VAL A 118 15.78 0.43 -9.24
C VAL A 118 16.68 -0.51 -10.01
N ALA A 119 16.51 -0.60 -11.33
CA ALA A 119 17.41 -1.37 -12.17
C ALA A 119 18.74 -0.61 -12.34
N ALA A 120 19.86 -1.25 -12.06
CA ALA A 120 21.19 -0.65 -12.20
C ALA A 120 21.51 -0.25 -13.66
N THR A 121 20.88 -0.93 -14.63
CA THR A 121 21.03 -0.66 -16.07
C THR A 121 20.34 0.63 -16.51
N ASP A 122 19.30 1.06 -15.81
CA ASP A 122 18.42 2.15 -16.25
C ASP A 122 18.47 3.37 -15.33
N GLY A 123 18.87 3.18 -14.06
CA GLY A 123 18.83 4.21 -13.02
C GLY A 123 17.41 4.64 -12.64
N PRO A 124 17.25 5.75 -11.90
CA PRO A 124 15.94 6.26 -11.51
C PRO A 124 15.19 6.85 -12.72
N MET A 125 14.01 6.29 -12.99
CA MET A 125 13.12 6.64 -14.09
C MET A 125 11.99 7.58 -13.62
N PRO A 126 11.17 8.17 -14.52
CA PRO A 126 10.07 9.06 -14.12
C PRO A 126 9.08 8.44 -13.11
N GLN A 127 8.72 7.15 -13.29
CA GLN A 127 7.84 6.47 -12.34
C GLN A 127 8.53 6.22 -10.98
N THR A 128 9.85 6.07 -10.96
CA THR A 128 10.61 5.99 -9.69
C THR A 128 10.38 7.24 -8.85
N ARG A 129 10.52 8.43 -9.47
CA ARG A 129 10.25 9.74 -8.84
C ARG A 129 8.79 9.83 -8.35
N GLU A 130 7.84 9.48 -9.20
CA GLU A 130 6.42 9.51 -8.85
C GLU A 130 6.10 8.58 -7.68
N HIS A 131 6.68 7.37 -7.64
CA HIS A 131 6.44 6.41 -6.57
C HIS A 131 7.04 6.86 -5.23
N ILE A 132 8.22 7.49 -5.21
CA ILE A 132 8.82 8.07 -3.99
C ILE A 132 7.92 9.20 -3.48
N LEU A 133 7.53 10.14 -4.35
CA LEU A 133 6.64 11.24 -4.03
C LEU A 133 5.31 10.75 -3.44
N LEU A 134 4.65 9.79 -4.12
CA LEU A 134 3.38 9.23 -3.65
C LEU A 134 3.51 8.50 -2.33
N SER A 135 4.59 7.74 -2.14
CA SER A 135 4.88 7.07 -0.87
C SER A 135 5.00 8.08 0.28
N ARG A 136 5.68 9.21 0.04
CA ARG A 136 5.77 10.30 1.00
C ARG A 136 4.40 10.89 1.32
N GLN A 137 3.57 11.11 0.30
CA GLN A 137 2.23 11.70 0.44
C GLN A 137 1.26 10.80 1.20
N VAL A 138 1.26 9.49 0.94
CA VAL A 138 0.41 8.54 1.67
C VAL A 138 0.95 8.18 3.05
N GLY A 139 2.15 8.67 3.39
CA GLY A 139 2.72 8.55 4.71
C GLY A 139 3.55 7.28 4.95
N VAL A 140 4.11 6.66 3.92
CA VAL A 140 5.12 5.61 4.08
C VAL A 140 6.33 6.20 4.80
N PRO A 141 6.68 5.72 6.02
CA PRO A 141 7.68 6.40 6.83
C PRO A 141 9.13 6.03 6.47
N TYR A 142 9.35 4.86 5.87
CA TYR A 142 10.68 4.31 5.59
C TYR A 142 10.76 3.77 4.17
N ILE A 143 11.89 4.05 3.49
CA ILE A 143 12.25 3.44 2.21
C ILE A 143 13.60 2.75 2.36
N ILE A 144 13.73 1.56 1.80
CA ILE A 144 14.98 0.84 1.58
C ILE A 144 15.14 0.64 0.09
N VAL A 145 16.35 0.66 -0.42
CA VAL A 145 16.60 0.52 -1.86
C VAL A 145 17.18 -0.84 -2.19
N PHE A 146 16.64 -1.49 -3.19
CA PHE A 146 17.25 -2.63 -3.84
C PHE A 146 17.68 -2.24 -5.27
N LEU A 147 18.99 -2.09 -5.46
CA LEU A 147 19.58 -1.85 -6.77
C LEU A 147 19.66 -3.18 -7.51
N ASN A 148 18.70 -3.43 -8.38
CA ASN A 148 18.48 -4.71 -9.06
C ASN A 148 19.23 -4.80 -10.39
N LYS A 149 19.38 -6.00 -10.94
CA LYS A 149 20.06 -6.30 -12.22
C LYS A 149 21.56 -5.95 -12.20
N CYS A 150 22.20 -5.99 -11.05
CA CYS A 150 23.65 -5.72 -10.95
C CYS A 150 24.48 -6.78 -11.67
N ASP A 151 23.96 -7.98 -11.93
CA ASP A 151 24.56 -9.01 -12.77
C ASP A 151 24.78 -8.57 -14.24
N MET A 152 24.10 -7.53 -14.69
CA MET A 152 24.19 -6.99 -16.04
C MET A 152 25.16 -5.80 -16.18
N VAL A 153 25.77 -5.36 -15.06
CA VAL A 153 26.64 -4.18 -15.01
C VAL A 153 28.01 -4.58 -14.45
N ASP A 154 29.03 -4.59 -15.32
CA ASP A 154 30.40 -4.93 -14.95
C ASP A 154 31.20 -3.74 -14.40
N ASP A 155 30.66 -2.52 -14.51
CA ASP A 155 31.30 -1.26 -14.12
C ASP A 155 30.86 -0.81 -12.74
N GLU A 156 31.72 -0.93 -11.75
CA GLU A 156 31.48 -0.49 -10.37
C GLU A 156 31.23 1.03 -10.28
N GLU A 157 31.90 1.85 -11.10
CA GLU A 157 31.71 3.31 -11.10
C GLU A 157 30.31 3.68 -11.55
N LEU A 158 29.72 2.89 -12.47
CA LEU A 158 28.34 3.07 -12.91
C LEU A 158 27.35 2.72 -11.78
N LEU A 159 27.60 1.65 -11.03
CA LEU A 159 26.77 1.28 -9.86
C LEU A 159 26.83 2.38 -8.80
N ASP A 160 28.00 2.94 -8.52
CA ASP A 160 28.17 4.05 -7.57
C ASP A 160 27.43 5.30 -8.02
N LEU A 161 27.46 5.61 -9.32
CA LEU A 161 26.73 6.75 -9.88
C LEU A 161 25.21 6.61 -9.73
N VAL A 162 24.67 5.45 -10.07
CA VAL A 162 23.23 5.17 -9.93
C VAL A 162 22.81 5.22 -8.47
N GLU A 163 23.63 4.70 -7.56
CA GLU A 163 23.37 4.78 -6.12
C GLU A 163 23.32 6.23 -5.64
N MET A 164 24.26 7.07 -6.09
CA MET A 164 24.30 8.50 -5.75
C MET A 164 23.05 9.22 -6.27
N GLU A 165 22.62 8.97 -7.51
CA GLU A 165 21.40 9.55 -8.08
C GLU A 165 20.14 9.16 -7.30
N VAL A 166 20.07 7.92 -6.82
CA VAL A 166 18.95 7.45 -5.98
C VAL A 166 18.95 8.14 -4.62
N ARG A 167 20.12 8.34 -3.98
CA ARG A 167 20.24 9.05 -2.70
C ARG A 167 19.82 10.51 -2.83
N GLU A 168 20.30 11.22 -3.86
CA GLU A 168 19.90 12.59 -4.16
C GLU A 168 18.39 12.70 -4.37
N LEU A 169 17.81 11.73 -5.08
CA LEU A 169 16.37 11.68 -5.32
C LEU A 169 15.56 11.44 -4.03
N LEU A 170 16.03 10.60 -3.13
CA LEU A 170 15.38 10.37 -1.83
C LEU A 170 15.40 11.65 -0.97
N ASP A 171 16.52 12.36 -0.94
CA ASP A 171 16.65 13.65 -0.22
C ASP A 171 15.72 14.72 -0.80
N GLU A 172 15.56 14.77 -2.13
CA GLU A 172 14.63 15.70 -2.80
C GLU A 172 13.19 15.53 -2.28
N TYR A 173 12.80 14.29 -1.94
CA TYR A 173 11.46 13.95 -1.42
C TYR A 173 11.41 13.76 0.10
N GLU A 174 12.38 14.32 0.81
CA GLU A 174 12.47 14.33 2.29
C GLU A 174 12.57 12.92 2.93
N PHE A 175 13.14 11.96 2.25
CA PHE A 175 13.66 10.72 2.85
C PHE A 175 15.15 10.89 3.11
N PRO A 176 15.71 10.27 4.17
CA PRO A 176 17.13 10.44 4.52
C PRO A 176 18.02 9.66 3.54
N GLY A 177 18.34 10.25 2.37
CA GLY A 177 19.07 9.58 1.30
C GLY A 177 20.41 8.98 1.73
N ASP A 178 21.20 9.75 2.51
CA ASP A 178 22.52 9.30 3.01
C ASP A 178 22.40 8.11 3.98
N ASP A 179 21.35 8.10 4.84
CA ASP A 179 21.16 7.06 5.87
C ASP A 179 20.32 5.88 5.35
N THR A 180 19.72 5.99 4.17
CA THR A 180 18.89 4.93 3.59
C THR A 180 19.74 3.75 3.16
N PRO A 181 19.48 2.51 3.64
CA PRO A 181 20.16 1.32 3.19
C PRO A 181 19.93 1.06 1.71
N ILE A 182 21.00 0.78 0.97
CA ILE A 182 20.95 0.37 -0.43
C ILE A 182 21.66 -0.98 -0.57
N VAL A 183 20.95 -1.99 -1.04
CA VAL A 183 21.52 -3.33 -1.31
C VAL A 183 21.59 -3.55 -2.81
N ARG A 184 22.80 -3.88 -3.30
CA ARG A 184 23.08 -4.22 -4.71
C ARG A 184 22.85 -5.71 -4.93
N GLY A 185 22.05 -6.08 -5.93
CA GLY A 185 21.73 -7.48 -6.16
C GLY A 185 21.12 -7.78 -7.52
N SER A 186 20.77 -9.04 -7.72
CA SER A 186 20.02 -9.54 -8.85
C SER A 186 18.93 -10.49 -8.37
N ALA A 187 17.69 -10.04 -8.48
CA ALA A 187 16.54 -10.84 -8.07
C ALA A 187 16.36 -12.09 -8.97
N LEU A 188 16.68 -11.96 -10.25
CA LEU A 188 16.57 -13.10 -11.19
C LEU A 188 17.60 -14.17 -10.88
N MET A 189 18.86 -13.78 -10.70
CA MET A 189 19.94 -14.72 -10.38
C MET A 189 19.75 -15.35 -9.00
N ALA A 190 19.16 -14.62 -8.04
CA ALA A 190 18.80 -15.17 -6.74
C ALA A 190 17.68 -16.21 -6.82
N LEU A 191 16.77 -16.10 -7.77
CA LEU A 191 15.75 -17.15 -8.05
C LEU A 191 16.37 -18.39 -8.67
N GLU A 192 17.36 -18.23 -9.57
CA GLU A 192 18.04 -19.35 -10.21
C GLU A 192 18.96 -20.13 -9.25
N ASP A 193 19.67 -19.43 -8.37
CA ASP A 193 20.51 -20.01 -7.32
C ASP A 193 20.29 -19.33 -5.95
N PRO A 194 19.24 -19.71 -5.21
CA PRO A 194 18.95 -19.14 -3.89
C PRO A 194 20.03 -19.40 -2.83
N ALA A 195 20.89 -20.38 -3.05
CA ALA A 195 22.02 -20.70 -2.16
C ALA A 195 23.30 -19.94 -2.51
N GLY A 196 23.37 -19.32 -3.68
CA GLY A 196 24.51 -18.59 -4.19
C GLY A 196 24.65 -17.17 -3.67
N GLU A 197 25.61 -16.44 -4.22
CA GLU A 197 25.97 -15.07 -3.84
C GLU A 197 24.78 -14.11 -3.95
N TRP A 198 23.97 -14.19 -5.02
CA TRP A 198 22.82 -13.34 -5.19
C TRP A 198 21.70 -13.65 -4.20
N GLY A 199 21.58 -14.91 -3.75
CA GLY A 199 20.72 -15.29 -2.64
C GLY A 199 21.16 -14.67 -1.32
N ASP A 200 22.50 -14.54 -1.08
CA ASP A 200 23.03 -13.85 0.09
C ASP A 200 22.64 -12.35 0.08
N LYS A 201 22.55 -11.71 -1.10
CA LYS A 201 22.09 -10.32 -1.24
C LYS A 201 20.59 -10.15 -0.91
N ILE A 202 19.76 -11.15 -1.15
CA ILE A 202 18.37 -11.13 -0.69
C ILE A 202 18.29 -11.27 0.83
N VAL A 203 19.13 -12.10 1.43
CA VAL A 203 19.22 -12.20 2.91
C VAL A 203 19.68 -10.86 3.50
N GLU A 204 20.74 -10.25 2.95
CA GLU A 204 21.23 -8.93 3.34
C GLU A 204 20.12 -7.86 3.26
N LEU A 205 19.35 -7.83 2.16
CA LEU A 205 18.20 -6.93 2.04
C LEU A 205 17.21 -7.11 3.19
N MET A 206 16.87 -8.36 3.52
CA MET A 206 15.87 -8.61 4.56
C MET A 206 16.42 -8.36 5.96
N GLU A 207 17.73 -8.49 6.19
CA GLU A 207 18.40 -8.06 7.41
C GLU A 207 18.37 -6.54 7.56
N GLU A 208 18.62 -5.79 6.48
CA GLU A 208 18.48 -4.33 6.49
C GLU A 208 17.02 -3.91 6.74
N VAL A 209 16.05 -4.60 6.15
CA VAL A 209 14.61 -4.36 6.42
C VAL A 209 14.28 -4.61 7.90
N ASP A 210 14.77 -5.72 8.47
CA ASP A 210 14.58 -6.05 9.89
C ASP A 210 15.17 -4.98 10.83
N ASN A 211 16.31 -4.39 10.46
CA ASN A 211 17.05 -3.44 11.30
C ASN A 211 16.58 -1.98 11.11
N TYR A 212 16.32 -1.56 9.88
CA TYR A 212 16.04 -0.17 9.54
C TYR A 212 14.58 0.25 9.78
N ILE A 213 13.63 -0.66 9.53
CA ILE A 213 12.22 -0.37 9.78
C ILE A 213 11.89 -0.74 11.22
N PRO A 214 11.55 0.22 12.10
CA PRO A 214 11.22 -0.09 13.49
C PRO A 214 9.88 -0.83 13.60
N GLU A 215 9.66 -1.48 14.72
CA GLU A 215 8.32 -2.01 15.04
C GLU A 215 7.32 -0.87 15.11
N THR A 216 6.25 -0.98 14.32
CA THR A 216 5.22 0.05 14.28
C THR A 216 4.45 0.07 15.59
N LYS A 217 4.34 1.24 16.21
CA LYS A 217 3.48 1.43 17.37
C LYS A 217 2.02 1.25 16.94
N ARG A 218 1.37 0.24 17.49
CA ARG A 218 -0.01 -0.12 17.14
C ARG A 218 -1.01 0.65 18.00
N ASP A 219 -1.88 1.42 17.35
CA ASP A 219 -2.96 2.19 17.98
C ASP A 219 -4.20 1.32 18.28
N ASN A 220 -4.00 0.19 18.95
CA ASN A 220 -5.07 -0.78 19.25
C ASN A 220 -6.16 -0.24 20.20
N ASP A 221 -5.84 0.80 20.99
CA ASP A 221 -6.77 1.42 21.94
C ASP A 221 -7.72 2.43 21.28
N LYS A 222 -7.47 2.82 20.03
CA LYS A 222 -8.36 3.71 19.28
C LYS A 222 -9.60 2.95 18.76
N PRO A 223 -10.69 3.65 18.44
CA PRO A 223 -11.83 3.04 17.75
C PRO A 223 -11.42 2.39 16.44
N PHE A 224 -11.92 1.18 16.18
CA PHE A 224 -11.62 0.43 14.97
C PHE A 224 -11.94 1.20 13.69
N LEU A 225 -11.00 1.16 12.73
CA LEU A 225 -11.16 1.68 11.38
C LEU A 225 -10.37 0.81 10.39
N MET A 226 -11.02 0.41 9.30
CA MET A 226 -10.42 -0.32 8.19
C MET A 226 -10.97 0.21 6.86
N PRO A 227 -10.14 0.86 6.02
CA PRO A 227 -10.51 1.17 4.64
C PRO A 227 -10.77 -0.10 3.83
N VAL A 228 -11.84 -0.09 3.04
CA VAL A 228 -12.19 -1.21 2.16
C VAL A 228 -11.36 -1.12 0.88
N GLU A 229 -10.61 -2.18 0.60
CA GLU A 229 -9.73 -2.29 -0.56
C GLU A 229 -10.36 -3.10 -1.67
N ASP A 230 -10.96 -4.25 -1.33
CA ASP A 230 -11.66 -5.10 -2.27
C ASP A 230 -12.86 -5.79 -1.59
N VAL A 231 -13.83 -6.20 -2.40
CA VAL A 231 -15.06 -6.86 -1.93
C VAL A 231 -15.40 -8.03 -2.82
N PHE A 232 -15.61 -9.19 -2.22
CA PHE A 232 -16.03 -10.39 -2.94
C PHE A 232 -17.01 -11.22 -2.12
N SER A 233 -17.72 -12.13 -2.79
CA SER A 233 -18.65 -13.04 -2.15
C SER A 233 -18.08 -14.44 -2.05
N ILE A 234 -18.28 -15.09 -0.91
CA ILE A 234 -18.02 -16.51 -0.74
C ILE A 234 -19.36 -17.26 -0.73
N THR A 235 -19.58 -18.13 -1.70
CA THR A 235 -20.82 -18.91 -1.81
C THR A 235 -21.14 -19.64 -0.50
N GLY A 236 -22.32 -19.39 0.05
CA GLY A 236 -22.82 -20.00 1.29
C GLY A 236 -22.22 -19.41 2.57
N ARG A 237 -21.32 -18.41 2.51
CA ARG A 237 -20.71 -17.75 3.68
C ARG A 237 -21.07 -16.27 3.81
N GLY A 238 -21.15 -15.53 2.71
CA GLY A 238 -21.51 -14.11 2.69
C GLY A 238 -20.49 -13.24 1.98
N THR A 239 -20.56 -11.91 2.24
CA THR A 239 -19.70 -10.89 1.66
C THR A 239 -18.44 -10.73 2.51
N VAL A 240 -17.31 -10.62 1.85
CA VAL A 240 -16.00 -10.35 2.48
C VAL A 240 -15.51 -9.00 1.99
N ALA A 241 -15.16 -8.13 2.92
CA ALA A 241 -14.42 -6.89 2.67
C ALA A 241 -12.98 -7.07 3.12
N THR A 242 -12.03 -6.75 2.25
CA THR A 242 -10.60 -6.78 2.58
C THR A 242 -10.06 -5.38 2.82
N GLY A 243 -9.03 -5.30 3.64
CA GLY A 243 -8.30 -4.06 3.90
C GLY A 243 -7.30 -4.23 5.03
N ARG A 244 -6.47 -3.20 5.23
CA ARG A 244 -5.59 -3.08 6.38
C ARG A 244 -6.34 -2.39 7.53
N VAL A 245 -6.23 -2.92 8.73
CA VAL A 245 -6.70 -2.24 9.94
C VAL A 245 -5.84 -1.00 10.17
N GLU A 246 -6.41 0.19 9.96
CA GLU A 246 -5.72 1.47 10.11
C GLU A 246 -5.48 1.79 11.59
N ARG A 247 -6.48 1.51 12.44
CA ARG A 247 -6.42 1.68 13.89
C ARG A 247 -7.44 0.81 14.61
N GLY A 248 -7.22 0.62 15.91
CA GLY A 248 -8.10 -0.12 16.78
C GLY A 248 -7.99 -1.63 16.61
N SER A 249 -8.94 -2.34 17.18
CA SER A 249 -9.04 -3.80 17.08
C SER A 249 -10.45 -4.23 16.73
N LEU A 250 -10.55 -5.39 16.02
CA LEU A 250 -11.81 -5.98 15.58
C LEU A 250 -11.90 -7.42 16.05
N THR A 251 -12.97 -7.79 16.73
CA THR A 251 -13.23 -9.18 17.14
C THR A 251 -14.38 -9.79 16.35
N VAL A 252 -14.36 -11.10 16.20
CA VAL A 252 -15.50 -11.83 15.62
C VAL A 252 -16.74 -11.65 16.49
N GLY A 253 -17.86 -11.28 15.86
CA GLY A 253 -19.11 -10.95 16.56
C GLY A 253 -19.36 -9.44 16.76
N SER A 254 -18.34 -8.60 16.51
CA SER A 254 -18.49 -7.14 16.62
C SER A 254 -19.46 -6.58 15.56
N GLU A 255 -20.23 -5.56 15.97
CA GLU A 255 -20.98 -4.70 15.05
C GLU A 255 -20.03 -3.60 14.54
N VAL A 256 -20.06 -3.35 13.23
CA VAL A 256 -19.33 -2.27 12.57
C VAL A 256 -20.26 -1.48 11.65
N GLU A 257 -19.88 -0.25 11.30
CA GLU A 257 -20.58 0.58 10.31
C GLU A 257 -19.79 0.63 9.01
N ILE A 258 -20.50 0.53 7.89
CA ILE A 258 -20.00 0.85 6.55
C ILE A 258 -20.25 2.35 6.36
N VAL A 259 -19.20 3.13 6.07
CA VAL A 259 -19.27 4.59 5.97
C VAL A 259 -18.54 5.08 4.72
N GLY A 260 -19.12 6.09 4.05
CA GLY A 260 -18.56 6.74 2.85
C GLY A 260 -19.25 6.33 1.56
N LEU A 261 -19.05 7.11 0.50
CA LEU A 261 -19.65 7.06 -0.84
C LEU A 261 -21.16 7.31 -0.84
N THR A 262 -21.82 7.23 0.29
CA THR A 262 -23.22 7.57 0.56
C THR A 262 -23.33 8.31 1.89
N GLU A 263 -24.38 9.08 2.08
CA GLU A 263 -24.68 9.72 3.37
C GLU A 263 -25.17 8.71 4.43
N GLU A 264 -25.78 7.62 3.96
CA GLU A 264 -26.34 6.59 4.84
C GLU A 264 -25.21 5.69 5.36
N LYS A 265 -25.27 5.42 6.67
CA LYS A 265 -24.41 4.44 7.33
C LYS A 265 -25.17 3.13 7.50
N ARG A 266 -24.49 2.03 7.29
CA ARG A 266 -25.08 0.71 7.44
C ARG A 266 -24.35 -0.10 8.50
N LYS A 267 -25.09 -0.59 9.49
CA LYS A 267 -24.58 -1.50 10.50
C LYS A 267 -24.58 -2.93 10.00
N VAL A 268 -23.47 -3.62 10.21
CA VAL A 268 -23.26 -5.02 9.86
C VAL A 268 -22.51 -5.75 10.96
N VAL A 269 -22.62 -7.07 10.98
CA VAL A 269 -21.94 -7.90 11.98
C VAL A 269 -20.81 -8.68 11.32
N VAL A 270 -19.63 -8.63 11.92
CA VAL A 270 -18.46 -9.40 11.51
C VAL A 270 -18.60 -10.83 12.04
N THR A 271 -18.72 -11.80 11.14
CA THR A 271 -18.94 -13.22 11.49
C THR A 271 -17.69 -14.07 11.38
N GLY A 272 -16.61 -13.51 10.83
CA GLY A 272 -15.31 -14.16 10.72
C GLY A 272 -14.24 -13.19 10.27
N ILE A 273 -13.02 -13.44 10.66
CA ILE A 273 -11.84 -12.66 10.28
C ILE A 273 -10.80 -13.65 9.76
N GLU A 274 -10.21 -13.33 8.63
CA GLU A 274 -9.15 -14.14 8.02
C GLU A 274 -7.97 -13.25 7.63
N MET A 275 -6.76 -13.74 7.84
CA MET A 275 -5.52 -13.15 7.34
C MET A 275 -4.70 -14.27 6.70
N PHE A 276 -4.27 -14.11 5.44
CA PHE A 276 -3.54 -15.12 4.66
C PHE A 276 -4.17 -16.52 4.72
N ARG A 277 -5.52 -16.59 4.57
CA ARG A 277 -6.33 -17.82 4.64
C ARG A 277 -6.34 -18.53 6.01
N LYS A 278 -5.76 -17.92 7.05
CA LYS A 278 -5.80 -18.38 8.44
C LYS A 278 -6.88 -17.62 9.21
N LEU A 279 -7.55 -18.26 10.15
CA LEU A 279 -8.60 -17.66 10.96
C LEU A 279 -7.99 -16.84 12.08
N LEU A 280 -8.57 -15.66 12.35
CA LEU A 280 -8.29 -14.84 13.53
C LEU A 280 -9.54 -14.73 14.41
N ASP A 281 -9.36 -14.74 15.71
CA ASP A 281 -10.41 -14.38 16.66
C ASP A 281 -10.50 -12.84 16.79
N GLN A 282 -9.35 -12.15 16.66
CA GLN A 282 -9.21 -10.71 16.73
C GLN A 282 -8.16 -10.22 15.73
N ALA A 283 -8.50 -9.15 15.02
CA ALA A 283 -7.57 -8.36 14.23
C ALA A 283 -7.14 -7.11 15.00
N GLU A 284 -5.92 -6.63 14.72
CA GLU A 284 -5.31 -5.46 15.36
C GLU A 284 -4.78 -4.50 14.31
N THR A 285 -4.48 -3.27 14.72
CA THR A 285 -3.85 -2.25 13.87
C THR A 285 -2.66 -2.85 13.09
N GLY A 286 -2.63 -2.63 11.79
CA GLY A 286 -1.61 -3.13 10.88
C GLY A 286 -1.93 -4.47 10.22
N ASP A 287 -2.95 -5.22 10.68
CA ASP A 287 -3.31 -6.49 10.05
C ASP A 287 -4.03 -6.28 8.71
N ASN A 288 -3.61 -7.01 7.68
CA ASN A 288 -4.30 -7.10 6.39
C ASN A 288 -5.31 -8.25 6.46
N ILE A 289 -6.58 -7.92 6.55
CA ILE A 289 -7.64 -8.90 6.83
C ILE A 289 -8.72 -8.95 5.76
N GLY A 290 -9.40 -10.09 5.70
CA GLY A 290 -10.73 -10.24 5.12
C GLY A 290 -11.76 -10.37 6.24
N ALA A 291 -12.65 -9.39 6.38
CA ALA A 291 -13.77 -9.40 7.31
C ALA A 291 -15.00 -10.01 6.63
N LEU A 292 -15.49 -11.14 7.15
CA LEU A 292 -16.73 -11.77 6.68
C LEU A 292 -17.92 -11.05 7.32
N LEU A 293 -18.74 -10.42 6.50
CA LEU A 293 -19.86 -9.59 6.93
C LEU A 293 -21.18 -10.30 6.75
N ARG A 294 -22.07 -10.15 7.74
CA ARG A 294 -23.45 -10.62 7.68
C ARG A 294 -24.40 -9.42 7.61
N GLY A 295 -25.41 -9.54 6.74
CA GLY A 295 -26.44 -8.52 6.59
C GLY A 295 -26.15 -7.51 5.48
N VAL A 296 -25.15 -7.77 4.64
CA VAL A 296 -24.79 -6.95 3.48
C VAL A 296 -24.49 -7.84 2.28
N GLN A 297 -24.95 -7.41 1.09
CA GLN A 297 -24.66 -8.03 -0.19
C GLN A 297 -23.38 -7.42 -0.80
N ARG A 298 -22.80 -8.11 -1.78
CA ARG A 298 -21.55 -7.64 -2.41
C ARG A 298 -21.69 -6.28 -3.12
N ASP A 299 -22.85 -5.98 -3.67
CA ASP A 299 -23.19 -4.73 -4.37
C ASP A 299 -23.64 -3.57 -3.44
N GLU A 300 -23.69 -3.83 -2.13
CA GLU A 300 -24.05 -2.86 -1.10
C GLU A 300 -22.82 -2.35 -0.31
N ILE A 301 -21.63 -2.80 -0.65
CA ILE A 301 -20.36 -2.35 -0.12
C ILE A 301 -19.32 -2.34 -1.24
N GLU A 302 -18.49 -1.30 -1.28
CA GLU A 302 -17.50 -1.14 -2.34
C GLU A 302 -16.19 -0.55 -1.84
N ARG A 303 -15.15 -0.68 -2.66
CA ARG A 303 -13.85 -0.05 -2.42
C ARG A 303 -14.01 1.45 -2.25
N GLY A 304 -13.32 2.01 -1.25
CA GLY A 304 -13.36 3.43 -0.91
C GLY A 304 -14.23 3.76 0.29
N GLN A 305 -15.13 2.87 0.66
CA GLN A 305 -15.80 2.93 1.96
C GLN A 305 -14.86 2.49 3.09
N VAL A 306 -15.26 2.72 4.33
CA VAL A 306 -14.56 2.21 5.50
C VAL A 306 -15.47 1.34 6.35
N LEU A 307 -14.91 0.33 7.01
CA LEU A 307 -15.51 -0.33 8.15
C LEU A 307 -15.01 0.35 9.41
N SER A 308 -15.90 0.78 10.28
CA SER A 308 -15.55 1.50 11.52
C SER A 308 -16.32 1.01 12.72
N ALA A 309 -15.80 1.28 13.91
CA ALA A 309 -16.59 1.18 15.12
C ALA A 309 -17.82 2.11 15.03
N PRO A 310 -19.01 1.69 15.49
CA PRO A 310 -20.23 2.46 15.31
C PRO A 310 -20.13 3.89 15.88
N GLY A 311 -20.52 4.88 15.06
CA GLY A 311 -20.59 6.29 15.46
C GLY A 311 -19.24 7.02 15.57
N THR A 312 -18.13 6.42 15.14
CA THR A 312 -16.78 7.00 15.32
C THR A 312 -16.26 7.79 14.13
N ILE A 313 -16.83 7.59 12.94
CA ILE A 313 -16.52 8.36 11.73
C ILE A 313 -17.79 8.70 10.97
N HIS A 314 -17.75 9.77 10.19
CA HIS A 314 -18.90 10.26 9.41
C HIS A 314 -18.50 10.51 7.97
N PRO A 315 -19.44 10.37 7.03
CA PRO A 315 -19.23 10.81 5.66
C PRO A 315 -19.32 12.34 5.60
N HIS A 316 -18.43 12.96 4.81
CA HIS A 316 -18.37 14.41 4.65
C HIS A 316 -18.10 14.76 3.19
N THR A 317 -18.61 15.91 2.76
CA THR A 317 -18.39 16.44 1.40
C THR A 317 -17.53 17.70 1.42
N LYS A 318 -17.49 18.46 2.52
CA LYS A 318 -16.84 19.77 2.54
C LYS A 318 -15.89 19.92 3.72
N PHE A 319 -14.67 20.33 3.40
CA PHE A 319 -13.60 20.49 4.39
C PHE A 319 -12.60 21.55 3.97
N LYS A 320 -11.76 22.01 4.91
CA LYS A 320 -10.54 22.76 4.61
C LYS A 320 -9.35 21.81 4.62
N GLY A 321 -8.43 22.05 3.69
CA GLY A 321 -7.16 21.34 3.62
C GLY A 321 -6.00 22.31 3.43
N GLU A 322 -4.91 22.06 4.11
CA GLU A 322 -3.63 22.67 3.79
C GLU A 322 -3.04 21.90 2.61
N VAL A 323 -2.81 22.61 1.49
CA VAL A 323 -2.46 22.01 0.20
C VAL A 323 -1.13 22.58 -0.28
N TYR A 324 -0.20 21.70 -0.59
CA TYR A 324 1.01 22.00 -1.33
C TYR A 324 0.79 21.70 -2.82
N VAL A 325 1.02 22.70 -3.68
CA VAL A 325 0.91 22.56 -5.14
C VAL A 325 2.27 22.19 -5.71
N LEU A 326 2.39 21.00 -6.29
CA LEU A 326 3.65 20.48 -6.80
C LEU A 326 4.20 21.34 -7.95
N LYS A 327 5.50 21.62 -7.90
CA LYS A 327 6.26 22.29 -8.97
C LYS A 327 6.38 21.39 -10.20
N LYS A 328 6.71 22.00 -11.33
CA LYS A 328 6.95 21.25 -12.59
C LYS A 328 8.09 20.24 -12.45
N GLU A 329 9.14 20.62 -11.75
CA GLU A 329 10.34 19.79 -11.49
C GLU A 329 10.00 18.56 -10.65
N GLU A 330 8.98 18.66 -9.80
CA GLU A 330 8.43 17.59 -8.97
C GLU A 330 7.38 16.72 -9.72
N GLY A 331 7.25 16.89 -11.04
CA GLY A 331 6.25 16.20 -11.85
C GLY A 331 4.86 16.84 -11.87
N GLY A 332 4.69 17.95 -11.16
CA GLY A 332 3.44 18.72 -11.09
C GLY A 332 3.12 19.54 -12.34
N ARG A 333 2.21 20.50 -12.19
CA ARG A 333 1.84 21.42 -13.27
C ARG A 333 2.80 22.59 -13.37
N HIS A 334 2.76 23.26 -14.54
CA HIS A 334 3.42 24.54 -14.78
C HIS A 334 2.43 25.73 -14.78
N THR A 335 1.14 25.46 -14.58
CA THR A 335 0.06 26.46 -14.58
C THR A 335 -0.56 26.56 -13.18
N PRO A 336 -1.02 27.74 -12.76
CA PRO A 336 -1.64 27.92 -11.45
C PRO A 336 -2.99 27.24 -11.33
N PHE A 337 -3.44 27.03 -10.08
CA PHE A 337 -4.82 26.70 -9.74
C PHE A 337 -5.65 28.00 -9.65
N PHE A 338 -6.89 27.92 -10.08
CA PHE A 338 -7.88 28.99 -9.94
C PHE A 338 -9.10 28.49 -9.18
N ASN A 339 -9.92 29.39 -8.68
CA ASN A 339 -11.22 29.05 -8.13
C ASN A 339 -12.06 28.24 -9.11
N GLY A 340 -12.73 27.17 -8.62
CA GLY A 340 -13.50 26.27 -9.43
C GLY A 340 -12.67 25.22 -10.20
N TYR A 341 -11.40 25.08 -9.87
CA TYR A 341 -10.59 23.96 -10.38
C TYR A 341 -11.12 22.62 -9.83
N ARG A 342 -11.33 21.63 -10.71
CA ARG A 342 -12.01 20.35 -10.41
C ARG A 342 -11.12 19.15 -10.68
N PRO A 343 -10.10 18.88 -9.84
CA PRO A 343 -9.27 17.69 -9.93
C PRO A 343 -9.91 16.47 -9.26
N GLN A 344 -9.18 15.36 -9.25
CA GLN A 344 -9.48 14.18 -8.45
C GLN A 344 -8.71 14.24 -7.13
N PHE A 345 -9.40 13.98 -6.03
CA PHE A 345 -8.85 13.86 -4.69
C PHE A 345 -8.78 12.40 -4.29
N TYR A 346 -7.59 11.94 -3.92
CA TYR A 346 -7.32 10.56 -3.53
C TYR A 346 -7.22 10.47 -2.02
N PHE A 347 -8.13 9.70 -1.42
CA PHE A 347 -8.17 9.43 0.01
C PHE A 347 -8.15 7.93 0.24
N ARG A 348 -7.25 7.42 1.09
CA ARG A 348 -7.17 5.99 1.40
C ARG A 348 -7.24 5.13 0.14
N THR A 349 -8.37 4.43 -0.07
CA THR A 349 -8.58 3.49 -1.18
C THR A 349 -9.46 4.02 -2.32
N THR A 350 -9.86 5.30 -2.28
CA THR A 350 -10.77 5.91 -3.26
C THR A 350 -10.25 7.22 -3.84
N ASP A 351 -10.83 7.60 -4.96
CA ASP A 351 -10.69 8.91 -5.57
C ASP A 351 -12.06 9.52 -5.83
N VAL A 352 -12.19 10.81 -5.56
CA VAL A 352 -13.43 11.58 -5.75
C VAL A 352 -13.10 12.92 -6.40
N THR A 353 -13.93 13.34 -7.38
CA THR A 353 -13.83 14.67 -7.95
C THR A 353 -14.34 15.70 -6.94
N GLY A 354 -13.66 16.84 -6.83
CA GLY A 354 -14.09 17.93 -5.97
C GLY A 354 -13.77 19.30 -6.55
N ASP A 355 -14.52 20.30 -6.14
CA ASP A 355 -14.30 21.70 -6.46
C ASP A 355 -13.39 22.33 -5.43
N LEU A 356 -12.39 23.09 -5.90
CA LEU A 356 -11.42 23.75 -5.07
C LEU A 356 -11.70 25.27 -5.02
N GLN A 357 -11.75 25.83 -3.81
CA GLN A 357 -11.94 27.25 -3.55
C GLN A 357 -10.75 27.82 -2.81
N LEU A 358 -10.13 28.86 -3.39
CA LEU A 358 -9.03 29.58 -2.79
C LEU A 358 -9.54 30.53 -1.68
N PRO A 359 -8.70 30.91 -0.72
CA PRO A 359 -9.02 31.89 0.31
C PRO A 359 -9.44 33.24 -0.30
N GLU A 360 -10.28 34.00 0.44
CA GLU A 360 -10.67 35.36 0.02
C GLU A 360 -9.44 36.23 -0.28
N GLY A 361 -9.48 36.91 -1.43
CA GLY A 361 -8.37 37.79 -1.88
C GLY A 361 -7.26 37.07 -2.64
N THR A 362 -7.35 35.74 -2.78
CA THR A 362 -6.39 34.95 -3.58
C THR A 362 -7.03 34.61 -4.92
N GLU A 363 -6.48 35.17 -6.02
CA GLU A 363 -7.02 34.92 -7.37
C GLU A 363 -6.48 33.59 -7.94
N MET A 364 -5.26 33.20 -7.61
CA MET A 364 -4.61 31.98 -8.10
C MET A 364 -3.60 31.45 -7.06
N CYS A 365 -3.30 30.18 -7.16
CA CYS A 365 -2.24 29.49 -6.41
C CYS A 365 -1.23 28.91 -7.39
N MET A 366 0.04 29.27 -7.22
CA MET A 366 1.14 28.88 -8.10
C MET A 366 1.72 27.52 -7.72
N PRO A 367 2.31 26.78 -8.66
CA PRO A 367 3.17 25.66 -8.32
C PRO A 367 4.26 26.04 -7.32
N GLY A 368 4.39 25.29 -6.23
CA GLY A 368 5.28 25.57 -5.10
C GLY A 368 4.64 26.31 -3.93
N ASP A 369 3.40 26.76 -4.07
CA ASP A 369 2.68 27.40 -2.96
C ASP A 369 2.12 26.36 -1.98
N ASN A 370 2.05 26.77 -0.71
CA ASN A 370 1.31 26.08 0.34
C ASN A 370 0.14 26.96 0.78
N VAL A 371 -1.09 26.49 0.57
CA VAL A 371 -2.31 27.29 0.76
C VAL A 371 -3.40 26.49 1.43
N THR A 372 -4.07 27.07 2.42
CA THR A 372 -5.29 26.50 2.98
C THR A 372 -6.47 26.74 2.03
N MET A 373 -7.06 25.68 1.50
CA MET A 373 -8.14 25.73 0.55
C MET A 373 -9.41 25.10 1.11
N THR A 374 -10.57 25.56 0.65
CA THR A 374 -11.85 24.86 0.87
C THR A 374 -12.09 23.91 -0.28
N ILE A 375 -12.39 22.65 0.03
CA ILE A 375 -12.63 21.59 -0.94
C ILE A 375 -14.03 21.05 -0.73
N GLU A 376 -14.79 20.93 -1.84
CA GLU A 376 -16.14 20.39 -1.85
C GLU A 376 -16.23 19.23 -2.82
N LEU A 377 -16.39 18.02 -2.28
CA LEU A 377 -16.42 16.76 -3.02
C LEU A 377 -17.81 16.52 -3.59
N ILE A 378 -17.87 15.89 -4.76
CA ILE A 378 -19.15 15.50 -5.39
C ILE A 378 -19.81 14.27 -4.74
N THR A 379 -19.05 13.53 -3.92
CA THR A 379 -19.51 12.31 -3.24
C THR A 379 -19.00 12.35 -1.81
N PRO A 380 -19.83 12.04 -0.80
CA PRO A 380 -19.39 12.01 0.59
C PRO A 380 -18.44 10.86 0.83
N ILE A 381 -17.36 11.12 1.54
CA ILE A 381 -16.38 10.10 1.95
C ILE A 381 -16.12 10.17 3.46
N ALA A 382 -15.61 9.07 4.02
CA ALA A 382 -15.21 9.01 5.42
C ALA A 382 -13.93 9.83 5.62
N ILE A 383 -14.08 11.09 6.06
CA ILE A 383 -12.99 12.03 6.30
C ILE A 383 -12.91 12.34 7.80
N GLU A 384 -11.70 12.64 8.25
CA GLU A 384 -11.41 13.17 9.58
C GLU A 384 -10.24 14.16 9.51
N GLU A 385 -10.12 15.02 10.51
CA GLU A 385 -9.00 15.94 10.61
C GLU A 385 -7.66 15.17 10.71
N GLY A 386 -6.64 15.67 10.01
CA GLY A 386 -5.33 15.02 9.90
C GLY A 386 -5.24 13.99 8.76
N LEU A 387 -6.33 13.66 8.06
CA LEU A 387 -6.28 12.74 6.93
C LEU A 387 -5.54 13.38 5.76
N ARG A 388 -4.54 12.67 5.24
CA ARG A 388 -3.78 13.09 4.06
C ARG A 388 -4.51 12.73 2.78
N PHE A 389 -4.30 13.56 1.74
CA PHE A 389 -4.83 13.30 0.40
C PHE A 389 -3.87 13.76 -0.69
N ALA A 390 -4.00 13.14 -1.87
CA ALA A 390 -3.32 13.58 -3.07
C ALA A 390 -4.32 14.22 -4.05
N ILE A 391 -3.85 15.20 -4.82
CA ILE A 391 -4.61 15.87 -5.88
C ILE A 391 -4.02 15.44 -7.22
N ARG A 392 -4.86 14.91 -8.10
CA ARG A 392 -4.42 14.42 -9.42
C ARG A 392 -5.25 14.99 -10.56
N GLU A 393 -4.59 15.22 -11.69
CA GLU A 393 -5.18 15.67 -12.93
C GLU A 393 -4.50 14.98 -14.12
N GLY A 394 -5.27 14.43 -15.04
CA GLY A 394 -4.74 13.84 -16.28
C GLY A 394 -3.66 12.78 -16.06
N GLY A 395 -3.80 11.95 -15.01
CA GLY A 395 -2.84 10.90 -14.67
C GLY A 395 -1.59 11.36 -13.91
N ARG A 396 -1.50 12.66 -13.53
CA ARG A 396 -0.36 13.24 -12.78
C ARG A 396 -0.79 13.70 -11.40
N THR A 397 0.07 13.55 -10.43
CA THR A 397 -0.09 14.19 -9.13
C THR A 397 0.31 15.66 -9.26
N VAL A 398 -0.60 16.56 -8.89
CA VAL A 398 -0.44 18.01 -9.02
C VAL A 398 -0.41 18.73 -7.69
N GLY A 399 -0.72 18.04 -6.61
CA GLY A 399 -0.67 18.56 -5.25
C GLY A 399 -0.92 17.48 -4.23
N SER A 400 -0.67 17.81 -2.98
CA SER A 400 -0.99 16.99 -1.82
C SER A 400 -1.43 17.88 -0.68
N GLY A 401 -2.19 17.31 0.24
CA GLY A 401 -2.68 18.08 1.38
C GLY A 401 -3.07 17.22 2.56
N VAL A 402 -3.43 17.93 3.62
CA VAL A 402 -3.95 17.37 4.86
C VAL A 402 -5.27 18.06 5.21
N VAL A 403 -6.24 17.31 5.67
CA VAL A 403 -7.53 17.85 6.16
C VAL A 403 -7.30 18.56 7.49
N THR A 404 -7.65 19.84 7.57
CA THR A 404 -7.45 20.66 8.77
C THR A 404 -8.73 20.98 9.51
N GLU A 405 -9.88 20.98 8.82
CA GLU A 405 -11.18 21.29 9.41
C GLU A 405 -12.30 20.65 8.57
N ILE A 406 -13.25 20.00 9.23
CA ILE A 406 -14.46 19.50 8.57
C ILE A 406 -15.53 20.57 8.64
N ILE A 407 -16.19 20.85 7.50
CA ILE A 407 -17.26 21.87 7.38
C ILE A 407 -18.63 21.21 7.28
N GLU A 408 -18.78 20.19 6.40
CA GLU A 408 -20.06 19.50 6.15
C GLU A 408 -19.82 18.03 5.74
#